data_1548dc1bbf382027a0d894384d6587e7
#
_entry.id   1548dc1bbf382027a0d894384d6587e7
#
_cell.length_a   1.000
_cell.length_b   1.000
_cell.length_c   1.000
_cell.angle_alpha   90.00
_cell.angle_beta   90.00
_cell.angle_gamma   90.00
#
_symmetry.space_group_name_H-M   'P 1'
#
loop_
_entity.id
_entity.type
_entity.pdbx_description
1 polymer ?
#
loop_
_entity_poly.entity_id
_entity_poly.type
_entity_poly.pdbx_seq_one_letter_code
_entity_poly.pdbx_strand_id
1 'polypeptide(L)'
;MNDLRTNKTELYIIIENSCSEGYEEIETFIFDNEKAAHEKFEQLAADDTEFLKEEERDDVIERDGDWYQSYPEGDYAESHYTLDLLTTKNA
;
A
#
# COMPACT_ATOMS: atom_id res chain seq x y z
N MET A 1 -23.38 0.30 27.82
CA MET A 1 -22.87 0.28 27.40
C MET A 1 -22.40 0.18 26.55
N ASN A 2 -22.49 0.07 26.36
CA ASN A 2 -22.14 0.00 25.63
C ASN A 2 -21.40 -0.13 24.86
N ASP A 3 -21.33 -0.08 24.46
CA ASP A 3 -20.83 -0.29 23.85
C ASP A 3 -20.03 -0.22 22.91
N LEU A 4 -19.89 0.50 23.06
CA LEU A 4 -18.77 0.75 22.24
C LEU A 4 -18.06 -0.43 21.88
N ARG A 5 -17.82 -1.16 22.83
CA ARG A 5 -17.14 -2.34 22.57
C ARG A 5 -17.85 -3.24 21.71
N THR A 6 -19.11 -3.13 21.72
CA THR A 6 -19.88 -3.97 20.87
C THR A 6 -19.72 -3.57 19.45
N ASN A 7 -19.23 -2.36 19.24
CA ASN A 7 -18.98 -1.94 17.91
C ASN A 7 -17.61 -2.31 17.53
N LYS A 8 -17.38 -3.49 17.16
CA LYS A 8 -16.08 -3.93 16.76
C LYS A 8 -15.74 -3.35 15.42
N THR A 9 -15.25 -2.15 15.43
CA THR A 9 -14.91 -1.47 14.20
C THR A 9 -13.55 -1.95 13.72
N GLU A 10 -13.51 -2.43 12.52
CA GLU A 10 -12.25 -2.78 11.91
C GLU A 10 -11.76 -1.57 11.14
N LEU A 11 -10.49 -1.29 11.27
CA LEU A 11 -9.87 -0.24 10.49
C LEU A 11 -9.00 -0.89 9.43
N TYR A 12 -8.94 -0.25 8.28
CA TYR A 12 -8.16 -0.73 7.15
C TYR A 12 -7.09 0.31 6.89
N ILE A 13 -5.84 -0.10 6.97
CA ILE A 13 -4.72 0.82 6.92
C ILE A 13 -3.84 0.47 5.75
N ILE A 14 -3.62 1.44 4.87
CA ILE A 14 -2.69 1.25 3.77
C ILE A 14 -1.41 1.97 4.14
N ILE A 15 -0.30 1.26 4.08
CA ILE A 15 1.01 1.85 4.29
C ILE A 15 1.70 1.89 2.94
N GLU A 16 2.00 3.10 2.48
CA GLU A 16 2.67 3.31 1.22
C GLU A 16 4.10 3.74 1.51
N ASN A 17 5.06 3.00 1.01
CA ASN A 17 6.47 3.29 1.21
C ASN A 17 7.12 3.48 -0.15
N SER A 18 7.69 4.65 -0.37
CA SER A 18 8.43 4.95 -1.60
C SER A 18 9.88 5.19 -1.24
N CYS A 19 10.76 4.48 -1.87
CA CYS A 19 12.19 4.68 -1.67
C CYS A 19 12.81 5.05 -3.02
N SER A 20 13.55 6.14 -3.04
CA SER A 20 14.21 6.60 -4.25
C SER A 20 15.58 7.13 -3.88
N GLU A 21 16.62 6.58 -4.48
CA GLU A 21 18.00 6.98 -4.22
C GLU A 21 18.33 6.95 -2.74
N GLY A 22 17.79 5.96 -2.03
CA GLY A 22 18.06 5.80 -0.61
C GLY A 22 17.18 6.64 0.31
N TYR A 23 16.33 7.51 -0.24
CA TYR A 23 15.42 8.30 0.56
C TYR A 23 14.06 7.62 0.61
N GLU A 24 13.52 7.47 1.81
CA GLU A 24 12.23 6.84 2.01
C GLU A 24 11.18 7.83 2.40
N GLU A 25 9.98 7.66 1.84
CA GLU A 25 8.80 8.42 2.24
C GLU A 25 7.71 7.43 2.53
N ILE A 26 7.06 7.60 3.67
CA ILE A 26 6.00 6.70 4.09
C ILE A 26 4.74 7.51 4.31
N GLU A 27 3.64 7.02 3.71
CA GLU A 27 2.32 7.61 3.92
C GLU A 27 1.38 6.55 4.41
N THR A 28 0.45 6.94 5.27
CA THR A 28 -0.52 6.02 5.84
C THR A 28 -1.92 6.54 5.54
N PHE A 29 -2.79 5.65 5.04
CA PHE A 29 -4.18 5.98 4.76
C PHE A 29 -5.05 5.09 5.62
N ILE A 30 -5.99 5.66 6.34
CA ILE A 30 -6.83 4.91 7.27
C ILE A 30 -8.28 5.01 6.85
N PHE A 31 -8.93 3.86 6.75
CA PHE A 31 -10.33 3.77 6.36
C PHE A 31 -11.10 2.92 7.34
N ASP A 32 -12.38 3.23 7.51
CA ASP A 32 -13.27 2.38 8.31
C ASP A 32 -14.17 1.54 7.39
N ASN A 33 -13.89 1.54 6.12
CA ASN A 33 -14.70 0.87 5.12
C ASN A 33 -13.78 0.05 4.22
N GLU A 34 -14.03 -1.25 4.17
CA GLU A 34 -13.17 -2.15 3.41
C GLU A 34 -13.13 -1.81 1.92
N LYS A 35 -14.31 -1.52 1.36
CA LYS A 35 -14.38 -1.23 -0.06
C LYS A 35 -13.57 0.01 -0.42
N ALA A 36 -13.69 1.06 0.38
CA ALA A 36 -12.95 2.29 0.14
C ALA A 36 -11.45 2.05 0.23
N ALA A 37 -11.02 1.23 1.20
CA ALA A 37 -9.61 0.91 1.36
C ALA A 37 -9.08 0.15 0.15
N HIS A 38 -9.85 -0.84 -0.32
CA HIS A 38 -9.43 -1.61 -1.47
C HIS A 38 -9.38 -0.76 -2.73
N GLU A 39 -10.33 0.16 -2.89
CA GLU A 39 -10.32 1.05 -4.04
C GLU A 39 -9.07 1.93 -4.04
N LYS A 40 -8.71 2.43 -2.85
CA LYS A 40 -7.52 3.26 -2.75
C LYS A 40 -6.25 2.45 -3.01
N PHE A 41 -6.20 1.22 -2.48
CA PHE A 41 -5.07 0.33 -2.70
C PHE A 41 -4.88 0.07 -4.19
N GLU A 42 -5.98 -0.27 -4.88
CA GLU A 42 -5.91 -0.55 -6.32
C GLU A 42 -5.50 0.69 -7.11
N GLN A 43 -5.99 1.85 -6.69
CA GLN A 43 -5.62 3.08 -7.35
C GLN A 43 -4.12 3.34 -7.21
N LEU A 44 -3.58 3.17 -6.01
CA LEU A 44 -2.16 3.40 -5.77
C LEU A 44 -1.30 2.43 -6.56
N ALA A 45 -1.71 1.16 -6.60
CA ALA A 45 -0.96 0.16 -7.38
C ALA A 45 -1.01 0.48 -8.87
N ALA A 46 -2.17 0.91 -9.36
CA ALA A 46 -2.32 1.27 -10.77
C ALA A 46 -1.48 2.49 -11.12
N ASP A 47 -1.44 3.47 -10.20
CA ASP A 47 -0.66 4.68 -10.42
C ASP A 47 0.84 4.36 -10.53
N ASP A 48 1.32 3.44 -9.69
CA ASP A 48 2.72 3.03 -9.77
C ASP A 48 3.02 2.32 -11.09
N THR A 49 2.12 1.43 -11.49
CA THR A 49 2.29 0.71 -12.74
C THR A 49 2.32 1.67 -13.93
N GLU A 50 1.44 2.67 -13.90
CA GLU A 50 1.38 3.67 -14.96
C GLU A 50 2.65 4.51 -14.98
N PHE A 51 3.14 4.89 -13.81
CA PHE A 51 4.38 5.65 -13.69
C PHE A 51 5.55 4.87 -14.30
N LEU A 52 5.64 3.58 -14.00
CA LEU A 52 6.72 2.76 -14.54
C LEU A 52 6.66 2.68 -16.05
N LYS A 53 5.45 2.62 -16.60
CA LYS A 53 5.30 2.60 -18.05
C LYS A 53 5.72 3.90 -18.67
N GLU A 54 5.32 5.01 -18.08
CA GLU A 54 5.66 6.33 -18.60
C GLU A 54 7.16 6.58 -18.58
N GLU A 55 7.83 6.04 -17.56
CA GLU A 55 9.26 6.17 -17.44
C GLU A 55 9.99 5.10 -18.21
N GLU A 56 9.27 4.23 -18.88
CA GLU A 56 9.82 3.13 -19.66
C GLU A 56 10.76 2.27 -18.81
N ARG A 57 10.35 2.05 -17.54
CA ARG A 57 11.12 1.24 -16.62
C ARG A 57 10.66 -0.20 -16.65
N ASP A 58 11.60 -1.10 -16.49
CA ASP A 58 11.35 -2.54 -16.54
C ASP A 58 11.48 -3.13 -15.15
N ASP A 59 10.80 -2.52 -14.17
CA ASP A 59 10.87 -2.97 -12.79
C ASP A 59 10.17 -4.29 -12.59
N VAL A 60 10.64 -5.03 -11.59
CA VAL A 60 9.95 -6.23 -11.15
C VAL A 60 8.71 -5.78 -10.38
N ILE A 61 7.57 -6.37 -10.70
CA ILE A 61 6.32 -6.08 -10.00
C ILE A 61 5.83 -7.38 -9.37
N GLU A 62 5.58 -7.34 -8.07
CA GLU A 62 5.08 -8.50 -7.34
C GLU A 62 3.85 -8.10 -6.56
N ARG A 63 2.91 -9.01 -6.47
CA ARG A 63 1.66 -8.71 -5.82
C ARG A 63 1.04 -9.98 -5.24
N ASP A 64 0.42 -9.85 -4.06
CA ASP A 64 -0.27 -10.97 -3.46
C ASP A 64 -1.35 -10.43 -2.52
N GLY A 65 -2.60 -10.41 -2.99
CA GLY A 65 -3.72 -9.97 -2.17
C GLY A 65 -3.60 -8.53 -1.74
N ASP A 66 -3.28 -8.35 -0.48
CA ASP A 66 -3.24 -7.04 0.13
C ASP A 66 -1.83 -6.43 0.13
N TRP A 67 -1.01 -6.86 -0.77
CA TRP A 67 0.38 -6.46 -0.80
C TRP A 67 0.82 -6.26 -2.26
N TYR A 68 1.64 -5.25 -2.46
CA TYR A 68 2.14 -4.90 -3.81
C TYR A 68 3.52 -4.31 -3.65
N GLN A 69 4.43 -4.62 -4.57
CA GLN A 69 5.71 -3.91 -4.61
C GLN A 69 6.26 -3.89 -6.03
N SER A 70 7.08 -2.89 -6.27
CA SER A 70 7.83 -2.80 -7.52
C SER A 70 9.25 -2.33 -7.21
N TYR A 71 10.22 -2.78 -7.97
CA TYR A 71 11.60 -2.38 -7.75
C TYR A 71 12.44 -2.73 -8.98
N PRO A 72 13.52 -1.98 -9.23
CA PRO A 72 14.45 -2.34 -10.29
C PRO A 72 15.16 -3.63 -9.91
N GLU A 73 15.27 -4.53 -10.84
CA GLU A 73 15.93 -5.80 -10.56
C GLU A 73 17.36 -5.55 -10.10
N GLY A 74 17.72 -6.13 -8.96
CA GLY A 74 19.06 -5.99 -8.41
C GLY A 74 19.31 -4.72 -7.64
N ASP A 75 18.28 -3.87 -7.46
CA ASP A 75 18.51 -2.59 -6.82
C ASP A 75 17.39 -2.21 -5.85
N TYR A 76 16.88 -3.19 -5.13
CA TYR A 76 15.77 -2.95 -4.21
C TYR A 76 16.15 -1.97 -3.10
N ALA A 77 17.38 -2.05 -2.61
CA ALA A 77 17.78 -1.25 -1.45
C ALA A 77 17.72 0.25 -1.74
N GLU A 78 18.00 0.66 -2.95
CA GLU A 78 18.04 2.08 -3.27
C GLU A 78 16.77 2.61 -3.90
N SER A 79 15.94 1.72 -4.42
CA SER A 79 14.75 2.15 -5.13
C SER A 79 13.70 1.07 -5.05
N HIS A 80 12.59 1.37 -4.40
CA HIS A 80 11.48 0.42 -4.34
C HIS A 80 10.21 1.14 -3.94
N TYR A 81 9.08 0.51 -4.23
CA TYR A 81 7.78 1.02 -3.86
C TYR A 81 6.98 -0.15 -3.30
N THR A 82 6.39 0.02 -2.14
CA THR A 82 5.58 -1.03 -1.53
C THR A 82 4.26 -0.49 -1.01
N LEU A 83 3.24 -1.34 -1.07
CA LEU A 83 1.93 -1.06 -0.51
C LEU A 83 1.52 -2.25 0.34
N ASP A 84 1.08 -1.96 1.55
CA ASP A 84 0.53 -2.99 2.43
C ASP A 84 -0.83 -2.54 2.89
N LEU A 85 -1.81 -3.41 2.78
CA LEU A 85 -3.14 -3.16 3.31
C LEU A 85 -3.33 -4.05 4.53
N LEU A 86 -3.44 -3.43 5.68
CA LEU A 86 -3.57 -4.13 6.95
C LEU A 86 -4.95 -3.91 7.52
N THR A 87 -5.41 -4.86 8.29
CA THR A 87 -6.70 -4.77 8.95
C THR A 87 -6.48 -4.89 10.44
N THR A 88 -7.06 -3.99 11.20
CA THR A 88 -7.01 -4.09 12.65
C THR A 88 -8.41 -4.36 13.15
N LYS A 89 -8.50 -4.99 14.30
CA LYS A 89 -9.76 -5.25 14.93
C LYS A 89 -9.76 -4.64 16.31
N ASN A 90 -10.84 -3.98 16.62
CA ASN A 90 -11.03 -3.48 17.98
C ASN A 90 -11.61 -4.60 18.79
N ALA A 91 -10.90 -5.06 19.72
CA ALA A 91 -11.35 -6.18 20.52
C ALA A 91 -11.92 -5.73 21.82
#